data_a9f4c40d3b7a0de72dd492f2e3b8f623
#
_entry.id   a9f4c40d3b7a0de72dd492f2e3b8f623
#
_cell.length_a   1.000
_cell.length_b   1.000
_cell.length_c   1.000
_cell.angle_alpha   90.00
_cell.angle_beta   90.00
_cell.angle_gamma   90.00
#
_symmetry.space_group_name_H-M   'P 1'
#
loop_
_entity.id
_entity.type
_entity.pdbx_description
1 polymer ?
#
loop_
_entity_poly.entity_id
_entity_poly.type
_entity_poly.pdbx_seq_one_letter_code
_entity_poly.pdbx_strand_id
1 'polypeptide(L)'
;MKIWIVVFLLATLLFGCQPAISSTEEVSISYLWDYVAGDYVRGTPTVSGEVVYAGADDNNLHAVNALTGEALWTYETADNVTSSAAVLGDLIYFGSWDGTVYALEATQGAARWRYETGGWVTASPVTGGDIVYVGSHDGYFYALSAQDGDLVWRYEAGGGIQAGAALVDDLALVGSMDNYLYALDITSGDLRWRYRTNGDIVSTPAVAGGTVFVGSVDRQFYALDAGTGRLIWTFEAGYAIESSPVVSEGVVYFGANDGLLYALRAGDGQLMWRFQTEGIVRSSPVVWENLVFAGSDDGSVYGVDRLTGRSVWSYHTGDAIAAGPTVADDTLFVGSTDRRLYAFSLGAQ
;
A
#
# COMPACT_ATOMS: atom_id res chain seq x y z
N MET A 1 39.62 -61.46 -56.87
CA MET A 1 39.59 -61.42 -55.40
C MET A 1 39.30 -59.98 -55.02
N LYS A 2 38.05 -59.65 -54.80
CA LYS A 2 37.59 -58.24 -54.43
C LYS A 2 37.36 -58.19 -52.92
N ILE A 3 38.14 -57.34 -52.26
CA ILE A 3 38.02 -57.11 -50.81
C ILE A 3 37.03 -55.98 -50.65
N TRP A 4 35.94 -56.25 -49.88
CA TRP A 4 34.97 -55.23 -49.42
C TRP A 4 35.37 -54.75 -48.03
N ILE A 5 35.64 -53.44 -47.92
CA ILE A 5 35.86 -52.80 -46.64
C ILE A 5 34.49 -52.28 -46.15
N VAL A 6 33.99 -52.79 -45.03
CA VAL A 6 32.79 -52.29 -44.35
C VAL A 6 33.24 -51.27 -43.35
N VAL A 7 32.83 -49.99 -43.54
CA VAL A 7 33.02 -48.92 -42.60
C VAL A 7 31.82 -48.87 -41.66
N PHE A 8 32.05 -49.18 -40.35
CA PHE A 8 31.05 -48.95 -39.30
C PHE A 8 31.08 -47.47 -38.88
N LEU A 9 30.00 -46.74 -39.17
CA LEU A 9 29.75 -45.44 -38.57
C LEU A 9 29.14 -45.63 -37.17
N LEU A 10 29.89 -45.27 -36.12
CA LEU A 10 29.38 -45.13 -34.77
C LEU A 10 28.63 -43.80 -34.69
N ALA A 11 27.31 -43.85 -34.63
CA ALA A 11 26.50 -42.70 -34.26
C ALA A 11 26.49 -42.53 -32.73
N THR A 12 27.23 -41.56 -32.21
CA THR A 12 27.14 -41.14 -30.81
C THR A 12 25.86 -40.33 -30.61
N LEU A 13 24.87 -40.95 -29.96
CA LEU A 13 23.68 -40.24 -29.42
C LEU A 13 24.11 -39.36 -28.26
N LEU A 14 24.22 -38.08 -28.47
CA LEU A 14 24.27 -37.06 -27.42
C LEU A 14 22.87 -36.93 -26.84
N PHE A 15 22.63 -37.54 -25.68
CA PHE A 15 21.49 -37.20 -24.83
C PHE A 15 21.76 -35.80 -24.28
N GLY A 16 21.15 -34.80 -24.87
CA GLY A 16 21.06 -33.48 -24.30
C GLY A 16 20.19 -33.57 -23.02
N CYS A 17 20.79 -33.32 -21.87
CA CYS A 17 20.08 -33.07 -20.65
C CYS A 17 19.31 -31.77 -20.84
N GLN A 18 18.00 -31.84 -21.14
CA GLN A 18 17.13 -30.69 -21.00
C GLN A 18 17.05 -30.39 -19.51
N PRO A 19 17.29 -29.13 -19.08
CA PRO A 19 16.98 -28.77 -17.70
C PRO A 19 15.49 -29.02 -17.49
N ALA A 20 15.17 -29.73 -16.42
CA ALA A 20 13.79 -29.86 -15.96
C ALA A 20 13.20 -28.47 -15.82
N ILE A 21 12.16 -28.18 -16.58
CA ILE A 21 11.31 -27.00 -16.34
C ILE A 21 10.75 -27.23 -14.96
N SER A 22 11.20 -26.44 -13.97
CA SER A 22 10.59 -26.45 -12.67
C SER A 22 9.09 -26.16 -12.89
N SER A 23 8.25 -27.05 -12.43
CA SER A 23 6.81 -26.80 -12.35
C SER A 23 6.65 -25.48 -11.60
N THR A 24 6.22 -24.44 -12.29
CA THR A 24 5.67 -23.25 -11.63
C THR A 24 4.49 -23.77 -10.84
N GLU A 25 4.59 -23.78 -9.50
CA GLU A 25 3.44 -24.05 -8.66
C GLU A 25 2.35 -23.06 -9.10
N GLU A 26 1.22 -23.57 -9.58
CA GLU A 26 0.08 -22.73 -9.96
C GLU A 26 -0.48 -22.17 -8.65
N VAL A 27 -0.38 -20.84 -8.50
CA VAL A 27 -0.99 -20.15 -7.36
C VAL A 27 -2.50 -20.27 -7.51
N SER A 28 -3.15 -20.89 -6.52
CA SER A 28 -4.60 -21.02 -6.45
C SER A 28 -5.16 -19.90 -5.59
N ILE A 29 -5.87 -18.96 -6.22
CA ILE A 29 -6.57 -17.87 -5.51
C ILE A 29 -8.06 -18.15 -5.53
N SER A 30 -8.67 -18.30 -4.35
CA SER A 30 -10.08 -18.63 -4.22
C SER A 30 -10.82 -17.63 -3.32
N TYR A 31 -12.04 -17.27 -3.72
CA TYR A 31 -12.94 -16.46 -2.90
C TYR A 31 -13.29 -17.19 -1.60
N LEU A 32 -13.23 -16.46 -0.47
CA LEU A 32 -13.61 -16.96 0.85
C LEU A 32 -14.96 -16.38 1.30
N TRP A 33 -15.02 -15.08 1.44
CA TRP A 33 -16.20 -14.37 1.92
C TRP A 33 -16.19 -12.90 1.48
N ASP A 34 -17.35 -12.24 1.61
CA ASP A 34 -17.47 -10.79 1.58
C ASP A 34 -18.30 -10.29 2.76
N TYR A 35 -17.95 -9.10 3.25
CA TYR A 35 -18.67 -8.36 4.27
C TYR A 35 -19.27 -7.10 3.66
N VAL A 36 -20.55 -6.79 3.96
CA VAL A 36 -21.26 -5.62 3.42
C VAL A 36 -21.26 -4.50 4.47
N ALA A 37 -20.61 -3.38 4.17
CA ALA A 37 -20.68 -2.13 4.89
C ALA A 37 -21.91 -1.30 4.46
N GLY A 38 -22.19 -0.20 5.17
CA GLY A 38 -23.28 0.70 4.83
C GLY A 38 -23.04 1.53 3.57
N ASP A 39 -21.75 1.85 3.26
CA ASP A 39 -21.32 2.60 2.09
C ASP A 39 -19.93 2.16 1.63
N TYR A 40 -19.25 2.90 0.74
CA TYR A 40 -17.98 2.58 0.09
C TYR A 40 -16.88 2.22 1.07
N VAL A 41 -16.20 1.09 0.89
CA VAL A 41 -15.03 0.68 1.67
C VAL A 41 -13.77 1.25 0.99
N ARG A 42 -13.30 2.41 1.47
CA ARG A 42 -12.16 3.14 0.88
C ARG A 42 -10.88 3.08 1.71
N GLY A 43 -10.98 2.79 2.99
CA GLY A 43 -9.79 2.55 3.82
C GLY A 43 -9.09 1.27 3.38
N THR A 44 -7.76 1.29 3.21
CA THR A 44 -6.99 0.05 3.01
C THR A 44 -7.21 -0.84 4.25
N PRO A 45 -7.64 -2.10 4.08
CA PRO A 45 -7.88 -2.99 5.20
C PRO A 45 -6.61 -3.21 6.03
N THR A 46 -6.74 -3.17 7.35
CA THR A 46 -5.64 -3.48 8.27
C THR A 46 -5.95 -4.74 9.03
N VAL A 47 -5.01 -5.68 9.10
CA VAL A 47 -5.20 -6.96 9.78
C VAL A 47 -4.34 -7.02 11.03
N SER A 48 -4.94 -7.45 12.14
CA SER A 48 -4.22 -7.74 13.39
C SER A 48 -4.84 -8.98 14.05
N GLY A 49 -4.07 -10.05 14.14
CA GLY A 49 -4.58 -11.34 14.56
C GLY A 49 -5.73 -11.83 13.68
N GLU A 50 -6.83 -12.24 14.28
CA GLU A 50 -8.02 -12.72 13.56
C GLU A 50 -9.02 -11.60 13.19
N VAL A 51 -8.61 -10.33 13.22
CA VAL A 51 -9.48 -9.19 12.94
C VAL A 51 -8.97 -8.38 11.76
N VAL A 52 -9.84 -8.11 10.79
CA VAL A 52 -9.61 -7.12 9.74
C VAL A 52 -10.44 -5.87 10.03
N TYR A 53 -9.77 -4.72 9.97
CA TYR A 53 -10.36 -3.40 10.18
C TYR A 53 -10.47 -2.68 8.85
N ALA A 54 -11.64 -2.13 8.56
CA ALA A 54 -11.90 -1.39 7.32
C ALA A 54 -12.71 -0.12 7.61
N GLY A 55 -12.20 1.00 7.15
CA GLY A 55 -12.93 2.27 7.19
C GLY A 55 -13.85 2.40 5.98
N ALA A 56 -15.03 3.00 6.17
CA ALA A 56 -16.00 3.18 5.11
C ALA A 56 -16.65 4.58 5.12
N ASP A 57 -17.29 4.92 3.99
CA ASP A 57 -18.00 6.20 3.80
C ASP A 57 -19.36 6.23 4.54
N ASP A 58 -19.71 5.16 5.26
CA ASP A 58 -20.87 5.11 6.16
C ASP A 58 -20.57 5.66 7.57
N ASN A 59 -19.46 6.40 7.70
CA ASN A 59 -18.96 7.00 8.94
C ASN A 59 -18.46 5.97 9.97
N ASN A 60 -18.23 4.72 9.58
CA ASN A 60 -17.82 3.68 10.51
C ASN A 60 -16.42 3.13 10.25
N LEU A 61 -15.74 2.80 11.34
CA LEU A 61 -14.70 1.78 11.32
C LEU A 61 -15.34 0.43 11.65
N HIS A 62 -15.19 -0.53 10.74
CA HIS A 62 -15.68 -1.89 10.89
C HIS A 62 -14.56 -2.83 11.34
N ALA A 63 -14.83 -3.68 12.33
CA ALA A 63 -13.99 -4.81 12.69
C ALA A 63 -14.72 -6.11 12.34
N VAL A 64 -14.08 -6.91 11.51
CA VAL A 64 -14.64 -8.12 10.92
C VAL A 64 -13.71 -9.29 11.23
N ASN A 65 -14.25 -10.46 11.53
CA ASN A 65 -13.44 -11.67 11.72
C ASN A 65 -12.78 -12.05 10.38
N ALA A 66 -11.45 -12.09 10.37
CA ALA A 66 -10.66 -12.30 9.16
C ALA A 66 -10.87 -13.69 8.52
N LEU A 67 -11.28 -14.69 9.31
CA LEU A 67 -11.50 -16.07 8.82
C LEU A 67 -12.93 -16.28 8.30
N THR A 68 -13.93 -15.64 8.93
CA THR A 68 -15.35 -15.94 8.64
C THR A 68 -16.10 -14.82 7.93
N GLY A 69 -15.57 -13.58 7.94
CA GLY A 69 -16.28 -12.41 7.41
C GLY A 69 -17.40 -11.89 8.33
N GLU A 70 -17.56 -12.46 9.54
CA GLU A 70 -18.58 -12.01 10.49
C GLU A 70 -18.20 -10.68 11.15
N ALA A 71 -19.17 -9.77 11.27
CA ALA A 71 -18.98 -8.52 12.00
C ALA A 71 -18.69 -8.80 13.49
N LEU A 72 -17.63 -8.19 14.03
CA LEU A 72 -17.29 -8.26 15.45
C LEU A 72 -17.84 -7.03 16.18
N TRP A 73 -17.51 -5.85 15.66
CA TRP A 73 -18.01 -4.57 16.15
C TRP A 73 -17.88 -3.48 15.06
N THR A 74 -18.60 -2.38 15.25
CA THR A 74 -18.46 -1.15 14.47
C THR A 74 -18.34 0.03 15.42
N TYR A 75 -17.61 1.07 14.97
CA TYR A 75 -17.50 2.33 15.71
C TYR A 75 -17.89 3.48 14.79
N GLU A 76 -18.94 4.22 15.17
CA GLU A 76 -19.48 5.35 14.42
C GLU A 76 -18.73 6.64 14.78
N THR A 77 -18.26 7.36 13.76
CA THR A 77 -17.70 8.72 13.82
C THR A 77 -18.73 9.72 13.28
N ALA A 78 -18.41 11.02 13.28
CA ALA A 78 -19.34 12.03 12.79
C ALA A 78 -19.27 12.22 11.27
N ASP A 79 -18.26 11.64 10.56
CA ASP A 79 -18.09 11.72 9.12
C ASP A 79 -17.28 10.49 8.62
N ASN A 80 -17.04 10.38 7.33
CA ASN A 80 -16.41 9.25 6.65
C ASN A 80 -15.08 8.80 7.29
N VAL A 81 -14.81 7.50 7.27
CA VAL A 81 -13.54 6.89 7.69
C VAL A 81 -12.86 6.32 6.46
N THR A 82 -11.95 7.10 5.84
CA THR A 82 -11.21 6.67 4.64
C THR A 82 -9.74 6.36 4.92
N SER A 83 -9.24 6.68 6.12
CA SER A 83 -7.90 6.29 6.54
C SER A 83 -7.81 4.79 6.78
N SER A 84 -6.64 4.20 6.52
CA SER A 84 -6.31 2.89 7.07
C SER A 84 -6.08 3.02 8.56
N ALA A 85 -6.30 1.95 9.31
CA ALA A 85 -6.01 1.93 10.73
C ALA A 85 -4.55 1.53 11.01
N ALA A 86 -3.99 1.98 12.13
CA ALA A 86 -2.73 1.49 12.69
C ALA A 86 -2.98 0.76 13.99
N VAL A 87 -2.29 -0.34 14.24
CA VAL A 87 -2.43 -1.13 15.47
C VAL A 87 -1.13 -1.06 16.27
N LEU A 88 -1.25 -0.79 17.58
CA LEU A 88 -0.14 -0.85 18.52
C LEU A 88 -0.62 -1.46 19.85
N GLY A 89 -0.12 -2.65 20.16
CA GLY A 89 -0.59 -3.40 21.32
C GLY A 89 -2.09 -3.73 21.22
N ASP A 90 -2.86 -3.31 22.21
CA ASP A 90 -4.30 -3.55 22.30
C ASP A 90 -5.13 -2.39 21.70
N LEU A 91 -4.49 -1.38 21.12
CA LEU A 91 -5.16 -0.19 20.57
C LEU A 91 -5.07 -0.13 19.06
N ILE A 92 -6.13 0.43 18.47
CA ILE A 92 -6.24 0.75 17.05
C ILE A 92 -6.46 2.25 16.87
N TYR A 93 -5.74 2.86 15.94
CA TYR A 93 -5.75 4.30 15.66
C TYR A 93 -6.21 4.54 14.24
N PHE A 94 -7.08 5.51 14.03
CA PHE A 94 -7.54 5.91 12.69
C PHE A 94 -7.99 7.37 12.67
N GLY A 95 -8.10 7.93 11.49
CA GLY A 95 -8.60 9.27 11.26
C GLY A 95 -9.98 9.27 10.62
N SER A 96 -10.74 10.33 10.81
CA SER A 96 -12.03 10.57 10.16
C SER A 96 -12.08 11.94 9.49
N TRP A 97 -12.97 12.09 8.53
CA TRP A 97 -13.29 13.38 7.90
C TRP A 97 -13.93 14.36 8.87
N ASP A 98 -14.40 13.92 10.03
CA ASP A 98 -14.84 14.81 11.10
C ASP A 98 -13.71 15.61 11.77
N GLY A 99 -12.46 15.40 11.33
CA GLY A 99 -11.28 16.09 11.84
C GLY A 99 -10.68 15.45 13.08
N THR A 100 -11.09 14.25 13.44
CA THR A 100 -10.67 13.60 14.69
C THR A 100 -9.77 12.40 14.43
N VAL A 101 -8.73 12.26 15.22
CA VAL A 101 -7.93 11.04 15.39
C VAL A 101 -8.52 10.25 16.56
N TYR A 102 -8.81 8.99 16.32
CA TYR A 102 -9.41 8.09 17.31
C TYR A 102 -8.44 7.00 17.74
N ALA A 103 -8.50 6.62 19.02
CA ALA A 103 -7.90 5.40 19.53
C ALA A 103 -8.97 4.56 20.23
N LEU A 104 -9.12 3.31 19.80
CA LEU A 104 -10.07 2.37 20.35
C LEU A 104 -9.36 1.11 20.84
N GLU A 105 -10.00 0.39 21.75
CA GLU A 105 -9.61 -0.99 22.07
C GLU A 105 -9.86 -1.89 20.85
N ALA A 106 -8.82 -2.55 20.35
CA ALA A 106 -8.88 -3.34 19.14
C ALA A 106 -9.91 -4.50 19.22
N THR A 107 -10.10 -5.08 20.41
CA THR A 107 -10.96 -6.24 20.62
C THR A 107 -12.46 -5.92 20.72
N GLN A 108 -12.82 -4.73 21.23
CA GLN A 108 -14.21 -4.38 21.57
C GLN A 108 -14.69 -3.08 20.91
N GLY A 109 -13.78 -2.31 20.28
CA GLY A 109 -14.10 -1.02 19.70
C GLY A 109 -14.42 0.06 20.74
N ALA A 110 -14.08 -0.14 22.01
CA ALA A 110 -14.32 0.86 23.04
C ALA A 110 -13.34 2.03 22.91
N ALA A 111 -13.85 3.27 22.88
CA ALA A 111 -13.02 4.45 22.76
C ALA A 111 -12.11 4.64 23.98
N ARG A 112 -10.83 4.88 23.73
CA ARG A 112 -9.82 5.20 24.76
C ARG A 112 -9.56 6.68 24.83
N TRP A 113 -9.28 7.29 23.66
CA TRP A 113 -9.11 8.72 23.53
C TRP A 113 -9.46 9.18 22.11
N ARG A 114 -9.63 10.48 21.95
CA ARG A 114 -9.76 11.15 20.66
C ARG A 114 -9.01 12.47 20.71
N TYR A 115 -8.46 12.90 19.55
CA TYR A 115 -7.78 14.17 19.38
C TYR A 115 -8.39 14.92 18.21
N GLU A 116 -8.91 16.13 18.45
CA GLU A 116 -9.53 16.97 17.42
C GLU A 116 -8.44 17.82 16.72
N THR A 117 -8.31 17.69 15.40
CA THR A 117 -7.47 18.53 14.53
C THR A 117 -8.31 19.67 13.94
N GLY A 118 -7.70 20.54 13.13
CA GLY A 118 -8.41 21.66 12.49
C GLY A 118 -9.00 21.33 11.11
N GLY A 119 -8.85 20.10 10.60
CA GLY A 119 -9.30 19.68 9.27
C GLY A 119 -9.46 18.17 9.16
N TRP A 120 -9.93 17.68 8.04
CA TRP A 120 -10.13 16.25 7.79
C TRP A 120 -8.87 15.44 8.06
N VAL A 121 -9.00 14.26 8.65
CA VAL A 121 -7.93 13.30 8.88
C VAL A 121 -8.13 12.10 7.95
N THR A 122 -7.70 12.25 6.69
CA THR A 122 -7.72 11.18 5.69
C THR A 122 -6.42 10.39 5.66
N ALA A 123 -5.33 10.98 6.20
CA ALA A 123 -4.05 10.32 6.33
C ALA A 123 -4.15 9.08 7.22
N SER A 124 -3.54 7.98 6.77
CA SER A 124 -3.41 6.79 7.61
C SER A 124 -2.38 7.05 8.70
N PRO A 125 -2.72 6.87 10.00
CA PRO A 125 -1.77 6.95 11.08
C PRO A 125 -0.64 5.92 10.94
N VAL A 126 0.54 6.23 11.47
CA VAL A 126 1.62 5.27 11.64
C VAL A 126 2.13 5.34 13.08
N THR A 127 2.50 4.20 13.64
CA THR A 127 2.98 4.11 15.02
C THR A 127 4.48 3.86 15.07
N GLY A 128 5.18 4.55 15.99
CA GLY A 128 6.60 4.36 16.24
C GLY A 128 6.91 4.54 17.73
N GLY A 129 7.37 3.48 18.42
CA GLY A 129 7.43 3.49 19.87
C GLY A 129 6.04 3.71 20.48
N ASP A 130 5.94 4.65 21.42
CA ASP A 130 4.68 5.01 22.10
C ASP A 130 4.00 6.25 21.47
N ILE A 131 4.27 6.51 20.18
CA ILE A 131 3.78 7.67 19.45
C ILE A 131 2.95 7.25 18.25
N VAL A 132 1.86 7.98 18.00
CA VAL A 132 1.05 7.94 16.77
C VAL A 132 1.34 9.19 15.96
N TYR A 133 1.80 9.01 14.72
CA TYR A 133 2.04 10.08 13.77
C TYR A 133 0.93 10.12 12.74
N VAL A 134 0.37 11.31 12.48
CA VAL A 134 -0.75 11.45 11.55
C VAL A 134 -0.79 12.83 10.91
N GLY A 135 -1.15 12.89 9.62
CA GLY A 135 -1.39 14.13 8.90
C GLY A 135 -2.84 14.57 8.97
N SER A 136 -3.09 15.88 8.82
CA SER A 136 -4.42 16.45 8.69
C SER A 136 -4.49 17.44 7.52
N HIS A 137 -5.68 17.62 6.96
CA HIS A 137 -5.93 18.64 5.95
C HIS A 137 -5.82 20.07 6.49
N ASP A 138 -5.69 20.27 7.81
CA ASP A 138 -5.37 21.58 8.40
C ASP A 138 -3.92 22.04 8.17
N GLY A 139 -3.10 21.20 7.52
CA GLY A 139 -1.71 21.47 7.21
C GLY A 139 -0.72 21.06 8.31
N TYR A 140 -1.17 20.42 9.37
CA TYR A 140 -0.28 19.92 10.42
C TYR A 140 -0.03 18.43 10.30
N PHE A 141 1.21 18.06 10.61
CA PHE A 141 1.60 16.68 10.92
C PHE A 141 1.78 16.58 12.43
N TYR A 142 1.06 15.66 13.04
CA TYR A 142 0.94 15.50 14.49
C TYR A 142 1.71 14.28 14.97
N ALA A 143 2.34 14.39 16.13
CA ALA A 143 2.80 13.29 16.96
C ALA A 143 2.03 13.32 18.28
N LEU A 144 1.24 12.27 18.51
CA LEU A 144 0.38 12.10 19.66
C LEU A 144 0.86 10.94 20.51
N SER A 145 0.75 11.04 21.83
CA SER A 145 0.99 9.91 22.72
C SER A 145 -0.02 8.78 22.41
N ALA A 146 0.48 7.58 22.15
CA ALA A 146 -0.37 6.44 21.83
C ALA A 146 -1.28 6.05 23.00
N GLN A 147 -0.87 6.32 24.23
CA GLN A 147 -1.57 5.90 25.45
C GLN A 147 -2.79 6.75 25.76
N ASP A 148 -2.68 8.08 25.61
CA ASP A 148 -3.68 9.05 26.09
C ASP A 148 -4.08 10.12 25.07
N GLY A 149 -3.41 10.16 23.89
CA GLY A 149 -3.70 11.11 22.84
C GLY A 149 -3.14 12.51 23.06
N ASP A 150 -2.33 12.72 24.10
CA ASP A 150 -1.73 14.02 24.35
C ASP A 150 -0.77 14.42 23.22
N LEU A 151 -0.80 15.72 22.85
CA LEU A 151 0.07 16.27 21.83
C LEU A 151 1.53 16.27 22.33
N VAL A 152 2.41 15.54 21.63
CA VAL A 152 3.85 15.55 21.88
C VAL A 152 4.51 16.70 21.10
N TRP A 153 4.26 16.74 19.78
CA TRP A 153 4.65 17.84 18.92
C TRP A 153 3.77 17.87 17.66
N ARG A 154 3.80 18.97 16.95
CA ARG A 154 3.24 19.10 15.61
C ARG A 154 4.12 19.96 14.73
N TYR A 155 4.13 19.68 13.44
CA TYR A 155 4.84 20.44 12.41
C TYR A 155 3.84 21.05 11.44
N GLU A 156 3.98 22.35 11.12
CA GLU A 156 3.14 23.06 10.14
C GLU A 156 3.77 22.99 8.75
N ALA A 157 3.10 22.31 7.81
CA ALA A 157 3.39 22.33 6.39
C ALA A 157 2.64 23.48 5.71
N GLY A 158 2.96 23.77 4.44
CA GLY A 158 2.32 24.84 3.68
C GLY A 158 0.95 24.47 3.08
N GLY A 159 0.53 23.20 3.18
CA GLY A 159 -0.72 22.66 2.65
C GLY A 159 -1.16 21.42 3.41
N GLY A 160 -2.36 20.93 3.10
CA GLY A 160 -2.92 19.75 3.75
C GLY A 160 -2.02 18.50 3.64
N ILE A 161 -2.07 17.64 4.63
CA ILE A 161 -1.33 16.38 4.68
C ILE A 161 -2.34 15.23 4.60
N GLN A 162 -2.48 14.67 3.40
CA GLN A 162 -3.37 13.54 3.09
C GLN A 162 -2.63 12.20 3.13
N ALA A 163 -1.32 12.22 2.86
CA ALA A 163 -0.48 11.03 2.84
C ALA A 163 -0.25 10.48 4.24
N GLY A 164 -0.14 9.17 4.37
CA GLY A 164 0.50 8.54 5.51
C GLY A 164 1.99 8.90 5.56
N ALA A 165 2.64 8.58 6.67
CA ALA A 165 4.08 8.79 6.82
C ALA A 165 4.86 7.48 6.74
N ALA A 166 6.14 7.55 6.31
CA ALA A 166 7.09 6.48 6.49
C ALA A 166 8.06 6.84 7.60
N LEU A 167 8.26 5.91 8.54
CA LEU A 167 9.26 6.06 9.61
C LEU A 167 10.53 5.31 9.23
N VAL A 168 11.67 5.97 9.31
CA VAL A 168 12.99 5.38 9.04
C VAL A 168 14.04 6.02 9.96
N ASP A 169 14.76 5.19 10.69
CA ASP A 169 15.74 5.62 11.68
C ASP A 169 15.14 6.66 12.67
N ASP A 170 15.62 7.89 12.66
CA ASP A 170 15.15 9.02 13.46
C ASP A 170 14.26 10.01 12.67
N LEU A 171 13.72 9.60 11.49
CA LEU A 171 12.96 10.46 10.60
C LEU A 171 11.54 9.96 10.39
N ALA A 172 10.60 10.91 10.33
CA ALA A 172 9.27 10.75 9.76
C ALA A 172 9.25 11.46 8.38
N LEU A 173 8.95 10.69 7.33
CA LEU A 173 8.89 11.18 5.96
C LEU A 173 7.43 11.33 5.57
N VAL A 174 7.01 12.53 5.19
CA VAL A 174 5.59 12.82 4.89
C VAL A 174 5.44 13.75 3.71
N GLY A 175 4.52 13.41 2.79
CA GLY A 175 4.13 14.25 1.66
C GLY A 175 3.05 15.26 2.02
N SER A 176 3.04 16.42 1.36
CA SER A 176 2.04 17.47 1.55
C SER A 176 1.52 18.00 0.21
N MET A 177 0.32 18.55 0.24
CA MET A 177 -0.32 19.24 -0.89
C MET A 177 0.29 20.63 -1.19
N ASP A 178 1.36 21.02 -0.49
CA ASP A 178 2.20 22.17 -0.83
C ASP A 178 3.36 21.83 -1.77
N ASN A 179 3.36 20.61 -2.32
CA ASN A 179 4.38 20.09 -3.22
C ASN A 179 5.71 19.74 -2.55
N TYR A 180 5.74 19.54 -1.22
CA TYR A 180 6.96 19.15 -0.53
C TYR A 180 6.84 17.74 0.08
N LEU A 181 7.93 16.99 -0.02
CA LEU A 181 8.24 15.88 0.86
C LEU A 181 9.10 16.42 2.01
N TYR A 182 8.63 16.20 3.22
CA TYR A 182 9.29 16.61 4.46
C TYR A 182 9.94 15.41 5.15
N ALA A 183 11.12 15.61 5.72
CA ALA A 183 11.72 14.71 6.69
C ALA A 183 11.85 15.44 8.03
N LEU A 184 11.15 14.94 9.00
CA LEU A 184 11.07 15.50 10.35
C LEU A 184 11.75 14.57 11.35
N ASP A 185 12.41 15.13 12.33
CA ASP A 185 12.92 14.37 13.47
C ASP A 185 11.74 13.76 14.24
N ILE A 186 11.71 12.44 14.42
CA ILE A 186 10.58 11.76 15.06
C ILE A 186 10.40 12.12 16.54
N THR A 187 11.45 12.62 17.21
CA THR A 187 11.42 12.94 18.63
C THR A 187 10.97 14.39 18.89
N SER A 188 11.49 15.33 18.07
CA SER A 188 11.26 16.77 18.29
C SER A 188 10.26 17.40 17.29
N GLY A 189 10.02 16.77 16.15
CA GLY A 189 9.27 17.36 15.04
C GLY A 189 10.06 18.39 14.23
N ASP A 190 11.36 18.57 14.51
CA ASP A 190 12.20 19.54 13.80
C ASP A 190 12.44 19.12 12.36
N LEU A 191 12.40 20.10 11.44
CA LEU A 191 12.70 19.86 10.04
C LEU A 191 14.19 19.51 9.87
N ARG A 192 14.45 18.31 9.31
CA ARG A 192 15.80 17.85 8.92
C ARG A 192 16.12 18.23 7.49
N TRP A 193 15.21 17.92 6.56
CA TRP A 193 15.27 18.32 5.15
C TRP A 193 13.87 18.34 4.52
N ARG A 194 13.75 19.00 3.38
CA ARG A 194 12.58 18.91 2.52
C ARG A 194 12.99 18.92 1.06
N TYR A 195 12.20 18.24 0.22
CA TYR A 195 12.38 18.21 -1.22
C TYR A 195 11.12 18.72 -1.92
N ARG A 196 11.28 19.59 -2.91
CA ARG A 196 10.17 20.18 -3.65
C ARG A 196 9.94 19.42 -4.96
N THR A 197 8.71 18.94 -5.18
CA THR A 197 8.15 18.46 -6.45
C THR A 197 7.45 19.62 -7.19
N ASN A 198 6.84 19.35 -8.36
CA ASN A 198 6.05 20.34 -9.10
C ASN A 198 4.53 20.13 -8.94
N GLY A 199 4.11 19.23 -8.08
CA GLY A 199 2.72 18.92 -7.76
C GLY A 199 2.58 18.30 -6.39
N ASP A 200 1.37 18.16 -5.92
CA ASP A 200 1.03 17.60 -4.62
C ASP A 200 1.63 16.20 -4.42
N ILE A 201 1.96 15.89 -3.17
CA ILE A 201 2.38 14.56 -2.75
C ILE A 201 1.30 13.99 -1.84
N VAL A 202 0.44 13.15 -2.41
CA VAL A 202 -0.68 12.49 -1.72
C VAL A 202 -0.41 11.00 -1.48
N SER A 203 0.67 10.47 -2.04
CA SER A 203 1.14 9.10 -1.81
C SER A 203 1.94 9.01 -0.52
N THR A 204 1.76 7.92 0.24
CA THR A 204 2.63 7.58 1.37
C THR A 204 3.99 7.16 0.84
N PRO A 205 5.11 7.75 1.31
CA PRO A 205 6.43 7.35 0.89
C PRO A 205 6.77 5.90 1.28
N ALA A 206 7.55 5.19 0.47
CA ALA A 206 8.17 3.93 0.86
C ALA A 206 9.68 4.10 1.01
N VAL A 207 10.29 3.34 1.94
CA VAL A 207 11.74 3.41 2.17
C VAL A 207 12.36 2.03 2.05
N ALA A 208 13.44 1.93 1.28
CA ALA A 208 14.24 0.71 1.20
C ALA A 208 15.70 1.06 0.90
N GLY A 209 16.63 0.40 1.60
CA GLY A 209 18.08 0.57 1.37
C GLY A 209 18.57 2.01 1.46
N GLY A 210 17.99 2.83 2.37
CA GLY A 210 18.33 4.24 2.53
C GLY A 210 17.81 5.17 1.43
N THR A 211 16.92 4.68 0.57
CA THR A 211 16.24 5.44 -0.49
C THR A 211 14.77 5.59 -0.19
N VAL A 212 14.25 6.82 -0.31
CA VAL A 212 12.82 7.15 -0.26
C VAL A 212 12.25 7.13 -1.66
N PHE A 213 11.12 6.47 -1.84
CA PHE A 213 10.36 6.39 -3.08
C PHE A 213 9.00 7.04 -2.89
N VAL A 214 8.62 7.96 -3.77
CA VAL A 214 7.35 8.68 -3.65
C VAL A 214 6.81 9.11 -5.00
N GLY A 215 5.50 9.00 -5.18
CA GLY A 215 4.77 9.52 -6.34
C GLY A 215 4.28 10.95 -6.10
N SER A 216 4.08 11.71 -7.18
CA SER A 216 3.47 13.03 -7.15
C SER A 216 2.43 13.19 -8.25
N VAL A 217 1.47 14.09 -8.03
CA VAL A 217 0.47 14.44 -9.06
C VAL A 217 1.07 15.17 -10.25
N ASP A 218 2.36 15.60 -10.17
CA ASP A 218 3.12 16.14 -11.31
C ASP A 218 3.55 15.07 -12.33
N ARG A 219 3.13 13.81 -12.16
CA ARG A 219 3.44 12.63 -12.97
C ARG A 219 4.84 12.07 -12.77
N GLN A 220 5.63 12.65 -11.88
CA GLN A 220 6.97 12.13 -11.57
C GLN A 220 6.92 11.18 -10.38
N PHE A 221 7.67 10.12 -10.52
CA PHE A 221 8.03 9.23 -9.44
C PHE A 221 9.47 9.55 -9.03
N TYR A 222 9.70 9.78 -7.75
CA TYR A 222 10.98 10.26 -7.21
C TYR A 222 11.64 9.19 -6.34
N ALA A 223 12.96 9.06 -6.48
CA ALA A 223 13.82 8.35 -5.54
C ALA A 223 14.82 9.33 -4.95
N LEU A 224 14.80 9.47 -3.62
CA LEU A 224 15.64 10.41 -2.88
C LEU A 224 16.47 9.66 -1.84
N ASP A 225 17.64 10.17 -1.52
CA ASP A 225 18.42 9.72 -0.37
C ASP A 225 17.69 10.06 0.93
N ALA A 226 17.38 9.05 1.75
CA ALA A 226 16.54 9.19 2.94
C ALA A 226 17.15 10.12 4.01
N GLY A 227 18.47 10.13 4.15
CA GLY A 227 19.15 10.95 5.15
C GLY A 227 19.30 12.41 4.76
N THR A 228 19.36 12.73 3.45
CA THR A 228 19.70 14.08 2.96
C THR A 228 18.66 14.73 2.08
N GLY A 229 17.63 13.98 1.60
CA GLY A 229 16.65 14.47 0.64
C GLY A 229 17.20 14.71 -0.77
N ARG A 230 18.45 14.29 -1.06
CA ARG A 230 19.06 14.49 -2.37
C ARG A 230 18.44 13.57 -3.41
N LEU A 231 18.06 14.12 -4.56
CA LEU A 231 17.53 13.37 -5.70
C LEU A 231 18.57 12.34 -6.20
N ILE A 232 18.13 11.07 -6.34
CA ILE A 232 18.90 9.99 -6.95
C ILE A 232 18.47 9.81 -8.41
N TRP A 233 17.16 9.57 -8.64
CA TRP A 233 16.60 9.47 -9.97
C TRP A 233 15.10 9.84 -9.98
N THR A 234 14.55 10.09 -11.16
CA THR A 234 13.11 10.25 -11.40
C THR A 234 12.65 9.37 -12.55
N PHE A 235 11.36 9.07 -12.57
CA PHE A 235 10.68 8.39 -13.66
C PHE A 235 9.38 9.13 -13.98
N GLU A 236 9.08 9.38 -15.26
CA GLU A 236 7.84 10.04 -15.68
C GLU A 236 6.80 8.99 -16.07
N ALA A 237 5.65 8.96 -15.35
CA ALA A 237 4.45 8.22 -15.70
C ALA A 237 3.60 9.00 -16.71
N GLY A 238 2.61 8.33 -17.30
CA GLY A 238 1.71 9.01 -18.24
C GLY A 238 0.77 10.03 -17.60
N TYR A 239 0.47 9.86 -16.29
CA TYR A 239 -0.45 10.72 -15.54
C TYR A 239 -0.06 10.82 -14.07
N ALA A 240 -0.85 11.54 -13.24
CA ALA A 240 -0.63 11.70 -11.81
C ALA A 240 -0.41 10.36 -11.08
N ILE A 241 0.47 10.36 -10.08
CA ILE A 241 0.79 9.19 -9.24
C ILE A 241 0.26 9.48 -7.84
N GLU A 242 -0.88 8.88 -7.51
CA GLU A 242 -1.54 8.98 -6.19
C GLU A 242 -1.31 7.72 -5.36
N SER A 243 -1.06 6.60 -6.00
CA SER A 243 -0.76 5.31 -5.38
C SER A 243 0.50 5.39 -4.52
N SER A 244 0.46 4.81 -3.31
CA SER A 244 1.67 4.65 -2.49
C SER A 244 2.49 3.48 -3.01
N PRO A 245 3.82 3.64 -3.17
CA PRO A 245 4.66 2.57 -3.69
C PRO A 245 4.91 1.47 -2.66
N VAL A 246 5.20 0.26 -3.15
CA VAL A 246 5.77 -0.83 -2.37
C VAL A 246 7.12 -1.25 -2.97
N VAL A 247 8.08 -1.58 -2.12
CA VAL A 247 9.41 -2.03 -2.56
C VAL A 247 9.64 -3.47 -2.11
N SER A 248 10.00 -4.33 -3.04
CA SER A 248 10.35 -5.73 -2.76
C SER A 248 11.50 -6.18 -3.65
N GLU A 249 12.53 -6.78 -3.06
CA GLU A 249 13.68 -7.38 -3.76
C GLU A 249 14.32 -6.47 -4.82
N GLY A 250 14.47 -5.16 -4.49
CA GLY A 250 15.10 -4.19 -5.37
C GLY A 250 14.23 -3.71 -6.52
N VAL A 251 12.93 -4.00 -6.50
CA VAL A 251 11.92 -3.50 -7.45
C VAL A 251 10.91 -2.65 -6.68
N VAL A 252 10.57 -1.49 -7.23
CA VAL A 252 9.49 -0.63 -6.72
C VAL A 252 8.27 -0.74 -7.63
N TYR A 253 7.09 -0.93 -7.03
CA TYR A 253 5.82 -1.05 -7.72
C TYR A 253 4.91 0.10 -7.30
N PHE A 254 4.20 0.70 -8.24
CA PHE A 254 3.20 1.74 -7.99
C PHE A 254 2.18 1.82 -9.12
N GLY A 255 0.98 2.28 -8.80
CA GLY A 255 -0.06 2.60 -9.76
C GLY A 255 -0.02 4.05 -10.19
N ALA A 256 -0.64 4.37 -11.33
CA ALA A 256 -0.83 5.76 -11.76
C ALA A 256 -2.21 5.96 -12.42
N ASN A 257 -2.60 7.23 -12.54
CA ASN A 257 -3.90 7.62 -13.09
C ASN A 257 -3.99 7.43 -14.63
N ASP A 258 -2.93 6.93 -15.28
CA ASP A 258 -2.94 6.48 -16.68
C ASP A 258 -3.45 5.03 -16.85
N GLY A 259 -3.86 4.40 -15.74
CA GLY A 259 -4.34 3.03 -15.72
C GLY A 259 -3.23 1.97 -15.74
N LEU A 260 -2.00 2.37 -15.43
CA LEU A 260 -0.86 1.45 -15.44
C LEU A 260 -0.37 1.16 -14.01
N LEU A 261 -0.09 -0.13 -13.77
CA LEU A 261 0.76 -0.58 -12.69
C LEU A 261 2.20 -0.68 -13.24
N TYR A 262 3.13 0.00 -12.58
CA TYR A 262 4.53 0.06 -12.97
C TYR A 262 5.42 -0.76 -12.06
N ALA A 263 6.48 -1.35 -12.62
CA ALA A 263 7.60 -1.94 -11.89
C ALA A 263 8.90 -1.33 -12.37
N LEU A 264 9.64 -0.69 -11.47
CA LEU A 264 10.94 -0.08 -11.77
C LEU A 264 12.04 -0.73 -10.92
N ARG A 265 13.26 -0.79 -11.46
CA ARG A 265 14.42 -1.14 -10.65
C ARG A 265 14.68 -0.03 -9.62
N ALA A 266 14.69 -0.38 -8.33
CA ALA A 266 14.81 0.59 -7.25
C ALA A 266 16.14 1.39 -7.28
N GLY A 267 17.22 0.80 -7.78
CA GLY A 267 18.54 1.42 -7.79
C GLY A 267 18.75 2.53 -8.81
N ASP A 268 18.05 2.49 -9.97
CA ASP A 268 18.28 3.42 -11.07
C ASP A 268 17.00 3.90 -11.79
N GLY A 269 15.82 3.46 -11.35
CA GLY A 269 14.55 3.85 -11.95
C GLY A 269 14.25 3.26 -13.32
N GLN A 270 15.04 2.25 -13.76
CA GLN A 270 14.80 1.64 -15.06
C GLN A 270 13.48 0.86 -15.08
N LEU A 271 12.64 1.12 -16.09
CA LEU A 271 11.38 0.40 -16.29
C LEU A 271 11.68 -1.08 -16.56
N MET A 272 11.13 -1.96 -15.75
CA MET A 272 11.19 -3.41 -15.94
C MET A 272 9.98 -3.89 -16.72
N TRP A 273 8.78 -3.52 -16.26
CA TRP A 273 7.53 -3.79 -16.96
C TRP A 273 6.43 -2.80 -16.51
N ARG A 274 5.35 -2.81 -17.26
CA ARG A 274 4.10 -2.13 -16.92
C ARG A 274 2.92 -3.02 -17.30
N PHE A 275 1.86 -2.97 -16.49
CA PHE A 275 0.63 -3.70 -16.72
C PHE A 275 -0.53 -2.73 -16.88
N GLN A 276 -1.33 -2.86 -17.96
CA GLN A 276 -2.45 -1.99 -18.28
C GLN A 276 -3.74 -2.58 -17.74
N THR A 277 -4.49 -1.79 -16.96
CA THR A 277 -5.88 -2.02 -16.55
C THR A 277 -6.84 -1.21 -17.41
N GLU A 278 -8.16 -1.38 -17.24
CA GLU A 278 -9.16 -0.61 -17.98
C GLU A 278 -9.58 0.69 -17.26
N GLY A 279 -9.08 0.92 -16.03
CA GLY A 279 -9.36 2.09 -15.21
C GLY A 279 -8.09 2.68 -14.58
N ILE A 280 -8.25 3.72 -13.76
CA ILE A 280 -7.16 4.33 -12.99
C ILE A 280 -6.64 3.34 -11.95
N VAL A 281 -5.33 3.30 -11.72
CA VAL A 281 -4.69 2.53 -10.65
C VAL A 281 -4.23 3.47 -9.54
N ARG A 282 -5.17 3.93 -8.70
CA ARG A 282 -4.85 4.74 -7.51
C ARG A 282 -4.60 3.89 -6.26
N SER A 283 -5.06 2.66 -6.28
CA SER A 283 -4.81 1.64 -5.27
C SER A 283 -3.32 1.43 -5.06
N SER A 284 -2.89 1.38 -3.79
CA SER A 284 -1.49 1.07 -3.44
C SER A 284 -1.26 -0.44 -3.59
N PRO A 285 -0.25 -0.88 -4.35
CA PRO A 285 -0.02 -2.31 -4.56
C PRO A 285 0.53 -3.00 -3.30
N VAL A 286 0.27 -4.30 -3.19
CA VAL A 286 0.90 -5.18 -2.20
C VAL A 286 1.61 -6.34 -2.89
N VAL A 287 2.75 -6.76 -2.34
CA VAL A 287 3.53 -7.89 -2.86
C VAL A 287 3.31 -9.10 -1.95
N TRP A 288 3.00 -10.23 -2.55
CA TRP A 288 2.95 -11.53 -1.89
C TRP A 288 3.65 -12.57 -2.77
N GLU A 289 4.69 -13.20 -2.26
CA GLU A 289 5.53 -14.15 -3.01
C GLU A 289 5.93 -13.62 -4.40
N ASN A 290 5.49 -14.28 -5.46
CA ASN A 290 5.77 -13.93 -6.85
C ASN A 290 4.69 -13.04 -7.48
N LEU A 291 3.73 -12.53 -6.71
CA LEU A 291 2.62 -11.70 -7.18
C LEU A 291 2.68 -10.28 -6.64
N VAL A 292 2.20 -9.36 -7.45
CA VAL A 292 1.82 -8.00 -7.06
C VAL A 292 0.32 -7.87 -7.24
N PHE A 293 -0.39 -7.53 -6.16
CA PHE A 293 -1.82 -7.25 -6.23
C PHE A 293 -2.04 -5.74 -6.28
N ALA A 294 -2.94 -5.30 -7.15
CA ALA A 294 -3.38 -3.92 -7.25
C ALA A 294 -4.86 -3.86 -7.64
N GLY A 295 -5.58 -2.90 -7.08
CA GLY A 295 -6.95 -2.58 -7.49
C GLY A 295 -6.97 -1.53 -8.58
N SER A 296 -8.08 -1.46 -9.31
CA SER A 296 -8.32 -0.46 -10.35
C SER A 296 -9.72 0.12 -10.25
N ASP A 297 -9.90 1.33 -10.75
CA ASP A 297 -11.22 1.96 -10.86
C ASP A 297 -12.13 1.27 -11.88
N ASP A 298 -11.62 0.28 -12.66
CA ASP A 298 -12.44 -0.59 -13.48
C ASP A 298 -13.23 -1.64 -12.68
N GLY A 299 -13.06 -1.65 -11.36
CA GLY A 299 -13.74 -2.60 -10.45
C GLY A 299 -12.99 -3.92 -10.27
N SER A 300 -11.78 -4.05 -10.79
CA SER A 300 -11.02 -5.29 -10.70
C SER A 300 -9.82 -5.17 -9.77
N VAL A 301 -9.59 -6.23 -8.99
CA VAL A 301 -8.28 -6.48 -8.38
C VAL A 301 -7.51 -7.47 -9.25
N TYR A 302 -6.26 -7.14 -9.53
CA TYR A 302 -5.38 -7.92 -10.39
C TYR A 302 -4.24 -8.54 -9.57
N GLY A 303 -3.94 -9.81 -9.84
CA GLY A 303 -2.73 -10.50 -9.42
C GLY A 303 -1.78 -10.61 -10.60
N VAL A 304 -0.66 -9.88 -10.54
CA VAL A 304 0.31 -9.74 -11.63
C VAL A 304 1.61 -10.43 -11.22
N ASP A 305 2.14 -11.29 -12.09
CA ASP A 305 3.45 -11.92 -11.89
C ASP A 305 4.54 -10.84 -11.85
N ARG A 306 5.26 -10.75 -10.74
CA ARG A 306 6.19 -9.65 -10.45
C ARG A 306 7.44 -9.64 -11.33
N LEU A 307 7.78 -10.77 -11.99
CA LEU A 307 8.94 -10.86 -12.88
C LEU A 307 8.59 -10.46 -14.29
N THR A 308 7.40 -10.84 -14.78
CA THR A 308 7.00 -10.70 -16.18
C THR A 308 6.01 -9.58 -16.44
N GLY A 309 5.33 -9.08 -15.40
CA GLY A 309 4.25 -8.09 -15.53
C GLY A 309 2.98 -8.65 -16.19
N ARG A 310 2.80 -9.96 -16.23
CA ARG A 310 1.61 -10.60 -16.79
C ARG A 310 0.57 -10.83 -15.70
N SER A 311 -0.71 -10.52 -15.98
CA SER A 311 -1.79 -10.92 -15.09
C SER A 311 -1.92 -12.44 -15.10
N VAL A 312 -1.96 -13.02 -13.89
CA VAL A 312 -2.18 -14.45 -13.68
C VAL A 312 -3.53 -14.70 -13.01
N TRP A 313 -4.11 -13.67 -12.41
CA TRP A 313 -5.40 -13.72 -11.76
C TRP A 313 -6.05 -12.34 -11.75
N SER A 314 -7.37 -12.31 -11.76
CA SER A 314 -8.17 -11.11 -11.51
C SER A 314 -9.53 -11.48 -10.96
N TYR A 315 -10.11 -10.57 -10.18
CA TYR A 315 -11.48 -10.67 -9.70
C TYR A 315 -12.17 -9.32 -9.89
N HIS A 316 -13.36 -9.34 -10.50
CA HIS A 316 -14.17 -8.15 -10.71
C HIS A 316 -15.19 -8.02 -9.59
N THR A 317 -15.13 -6.93 -8.83
CA THR A 317 -16.12 -6.53 -7.84
C THR A 317 -17.29 -5.80 -8.53
N GLY A 318 -18.21 -5.25 -7.77
CA GLY A 318 -19.33 -4.50 -8.36
C GLY A 318 -19.01 -3.06 -8.76
N ASP A 319 -17.88 -2.49 -8.27
CA ASP A 319 -17.48 -1.08 -8.50
C ASP A 319 -16.00 -0.89 -8.20
N ALA A 320 -15.47 0.34 -8.33
CA ALA A 320 -14.06 0.70 -8.25
C ALA A 320 -13.34 0.18 -6.98
N ILE A 321 -12.06 -0.16 -7.14
CA ILE A 321 -11.15 -0.53 -6.06
C ILE A 321 -10.10 0.57 -5.90
N ALA A 322 -10.41 1.57 -5.07
CA ALA A 322 -9.53 2.69 -4.79
C ALA A 322 -8.59 2.42 -3.61
N ALA A 323 -9.03 1.59 -2.65
CA ALA A 323 -8.23 1.15 -1.52
C ALA A 323 -7.09 0.23 -1.95
N GLY A 324 -5.96 0.26 -1.24
CA GLY A 324 -4.92 -0.74 -1.41
C GLY A 324 -5.39 -2.12 -0.93
N PRO A 325 -5.11 -3.21 -1.63
CA PRO A 325 -5.29 -4.55 -1.09
C PRO A 325 -4.28 -4.81 0.05
N THR A 326 -4.64 -5.69 0.98
CA THR A 326 -3.77 -6.12 2.08
C THR A 326 -3.65 -7.63 2.08
N VAL A 327 -2.45 -8.15 2.33
CA VAL A 327 -2.23 -9.59 2.50
C VAL A 327 -1.78 -9.86 3.94
N ALA A 328 -2.45 -10.80 4.59
CA ALA A 328 -2.06 -11.33 5.90
C ALA A 328 -2.45 -12.81 5.97
N ASP A 329 -1.57 -13.64 6.54
CA ASP A 329 -1.78 -15.08 6.74
C ASP A 329 -2.37 -15.79 5.50
N ASP A 330 -1.73 -15.57 4.33
CA ASP A 330 -2.15 -16.10 3.03
C ASP A 330 -3.60 -15.77 2.64
N THR A 331 -4.10 -14.65 3.14
CA THR A 331 -5.41 -14.09 2.76
C THR A 331 -5.24 -12.68 2.20
N LEU A 332 -5.83 -12.45 1.02
CA LEU A 332 -5.92 -11.15 0.37
C LEU A 332 -7.25 -10.50 0.75
N PHE A 333 -7.17 -9.29 1.32
CA PHE A 333 -8.33 -8.47 1.67
C PHE A 333 -8.41 -7.27 0.73
N VAL A 334 -9.63 -6.97 0.22
CA VAL A 334 -9.86 -5.92 -0.78
C VAL A 334 -11.12 -5.14 -0.42
N GLY A 335 -11.00 -3.83 -0.21
CA GLY A 335 -12.14 -2.92 -0.09
C GLY A 335 -12.59 -2.42 -1.46
N SER A 336 -13.90 -2.30 -1.69
CA SER A 336 -14.48 -1.79 -2.94
C SER A 336 -15.54 -0.72 -2.68
N THR A 337 -15.75 0.15 -3.66
CA THR A 337 -16.84 1.13 -3.63
C THR A 337 -18.20 0.50 -3.94
N ASP A 338 -18.27 -0.80 -4.16
CA ASP A 338 -19.54 -1.55 -4.14
C ASP A 338 -20.06 -1.83 -2.74
N ARG A 339 -19.42 -1.23 -1.71
CA ARG A 339 -19.72 -1.33 -0.27
C ARG A 339 -19.33 -2.66 0.35
N ARG A 340 -18.36 -3.36 -0.21
CA ARG A 340 -17.91 -4.67 0.29
C ARG A 340 -16.43 -4.68 0.63
N LEU A 341 -16.13 -5.45 1.66
CA LEU A 341 -14.81 -5.94 1.97
C LEU A 341 -14.76 -7.42 1.56
N TYR A 342 -13.84 -7.77 0.69
CA TYR A 342 -13.65 -9.13 0.15
C TYR A 342 -12.44 -9.81 0.77
N ALA A 343 -12.51 -11.14 0.90
CA ALA A 343 -11.37 -11.96 1.27
C ALA A 343 -11.17 -13.11 0.28
N PHE A 344 -9.91 -13.37 -0.05
CA PHE A 344 -9.49 -14.46 -0.94
C PHE A 344 -8.35 -15.24 -0.30
N SER A 345 -8.43 -16.57 -0.34
CA SER A 345 -7.31 -17.43 0.06
C SER A 345 -6.23 -17.42 -1.01
N LEU A 346 -5.00 -17.23 -0.60
CA LEU A 346 -3.80 -17.34 -1.41
C LEU A 346 -3.13 -18.68 -1.06
N GLY A 347 -3.41 -19.72 -1.84
CA GLY A 347 -2.83 -21.05 -1.62
C GLY A 347 -1.80 -21.40 -2.68
N ALA A 348 -0.69 -22.05 -2.28
CA ALA A 348 0.12 -22.83 -3.20
C ALA A 348 -0.56 -24.21 -3.40
N GLN A 349 -0.75 -24.65 -4.64
CA GLN A 349 -1.16 -26.04 -4.95
C GLN A 349 0.03 -26.95 -5.09
#